data_1b3c2943e9ff23e7a1951cc981339662
#
_entry.id   1b3c2943e9ff23e7a1951cc981339662
#
_cell.length_a   1.000
_cell.length_b   1.000
_cell.length_c   1.000
_cell.angle_alpha   90.00
_cell.angle_beta   90.00
_cell.angle_gamma   90.00
#
_symmetry.space_group_name_H-M   'P 1'
#
loop_
_entity.id
_entity.type
_entity.pdbx_description
1 polymer ?
#
loop_
_entity_poly.entity_id
_entity_poly.type
_entity_poly.pdbx_seq_one_letter_code
_entity_poly.pdbx_strand_id
1 'polypeptide(L)'
;MNFIRVGIQTGSKRGLKLYNRRYTNQQVERTIRIINEFNYKIKMPQYDIILDNPWETDEDSIETLMFLSTLPTPYKLSLFSLSFYPGTELYTKAKKDGIIIDDLKDVYRKRFHTCNSTYLNSLFFLLKYYALINVRISPKIMFLLTNQRMRQLNIHLLLYYILSTSKVLLPLTRKHFHYLILKGLKYIKKGIGLEYTDLPPPN
;
A
#
# COMPACT_ATOMS: atom_id res chain seq x y z
N MET A 1 -16.75 -12.34 -17.22
CA MET A 1 -15.71 -11.39 -16.81
C MET A 1 -15.24 -11.79 -15.42
N ASN A 2 -13.97 -12.12 -15.27
CA ASN A 2 -13.52 -12.77 -14.04
C ASN A 2 -12.55 -11.90 -13.24
N PHE A 3 -12.69 -10.57 -13.33
CA PHE A 3 -11.83 -9.62 -12.64
C PHE A 3 -12.67 -8.75 -11.69
N ILE A 4 -12.25 -8.69 -10.42
CA ILE A 4 -12.86 -7.84 -9.39
C ILE A 4 -11.81 -6.87 -8.87
N ARG A 5 -12.17 -5.59 -8.85
CA ARG A 5 -11.39 -4.53 -8.23
C ARG A 5 -12.24 -3.78 -7.22
N VAL A 6 -11.72 -3.61 -6.01
CA VAL A 6 -12.43 -2.95 -4.90
C VAL A 6 -11.57 -1.79 -4.39
N GLY A 7 -12.12 -0.59 -4.43
CA GLY A 7 -11.49 0.59 -3.85
C GLY A 7 -11.72 0.64 -2.34
N ILE A 8 -10.84 0.06 -1.56
CA ILE A 8 -10.86 0.15 -0.08
C ILE A 8 -10.44 1.55 0.37
N GLN A 9 -9.46 2.14 -0.30
CA GLN A 9 -8.85 3.44 -0.06
C GLN A 9 -8.05 3.50 1.23
N THR A 10 -8.66 3.23 2.38
CA THR A 10 -8.06 3.22 3.72
C THR A 10 -8.84 2.28 4.64
N GLY A 11 -8.19 1.75 5.66
CA GLY A 11 -8.82 1.03 6.77
C GLY A 11 -9.03 1.90 8.01
N SER A 12 -8.55 3.15 8.00
CA SER A 12 -8.74 4.09 9.10
C SER A 12 -10.16 4.65 9.11
N LYS A 13 -10.79 4.65 10.28
CA LYS A 13 -12.11 5.27 10.47
C LYS A 13 -12.11 6.76 10.13
N ARG A 14 -11.04 7.46 10.46
CA ARG A 14 -10.87 8.88 10.15
C ARG A 14 -10.66 9.10 8.65
N GLY A 15 -9.85 8.28 8.01
CA GLY A 15 -9.62 8.29 6.57
C GLY A 15 -10.90 8.00 5.78
N LEU A 16 -11.72 7.01 6.21
CA LEU A 16 -13.02 6.74 5.58
C LEU A 16 -13.95 7.96 5.60
N LYS A 17 -13.99 8.70 6.71
CA LYS A 17 -14.77 9.94 6.79
C LYS A 17 -14.24 11.01 5.84
N LEU A 18 -12.92 11.19 5.77
CA LEU A 18 -12.26 12.15 4.90
C LEU A 18 -12.57 11.87 3.41
N TYR A 19 -12.60 10.60 3.02
CA TYR A 19 -12.95 10.19 1.65
C TYR A 19 -14.45 10.06 1.43
N ASN A 20 -15.29 10.53 2.38
CA ASN A 20 -16.75 10.43 2.34
C ASN A 20 -17.24 9.00 2.05
N ARG A 21 -16.58 8.00 2.67
CA ARG A 21 -16.95 6.58 2.52
C ARG A 21 -17.94 6.19 3.60
N ARG A 22 -19.11 5.65 3.17
CA ARG A 22 -20.23 5.29 4.05
C ARG A 22 -20.21 3.84 4.52
N TYR A 23 -19.21 3.04 4.10
CA TYR A 23 -19.05 1.66 4.53
C TYR A 23 -18.12 1.54 5.73
N THR A 24 -18.20 0.41 6.42
CA THR A 24 -17.33 0.03 7.54
C THR A 24 -16.31 -1.02 7.13
N ASN A 25 -15.22 -1.16 7.87
CA ASN A 25 -14.24 -2.23 7.67
C ASN A 25 -14.88 -3.63 7.75
N GLN A 26 -15.88 -3.82 8.63
CA GLN A 26 -16.62 -5.09 8.72
C GLN A 26 -17.38 -5.44 7.43
N GLN A 27 -18.01 -4.44 6.80
CA GLN A 27 -18.68 -4.65 5.51
C GLN A 27 -17.67 -5.00 4.41
N VAL A 28 -16.53 -4.30 4.38
CA VAL A 28 -15.44 -4.60 3.43
C VAL A 28 -14.91 -6.01 3.66
N GLU A 29 -14.61 -6.37 4.89
CA GLU A 29 -14.12 -7.71 5.24
C GLU A 29 -15.10 -8.81 4.83
N ARG A 30 -16.39 -8.64 5.11
CA ARG A 30 -17.44 -9.57 4.68
C ARG A 30 -17.46 -9.72 3.16
N THR A 31 -17.42 -8.61 2.43
CA THR A 31 -17.39 -8.61 0.95
C THR A 31 -16.18 -9.37 0.42
N ILE A 32 -15.00 -9.11 1.00
CA ILE A 32 -13.75 -9.78 0.59
C ILE A 32 -13.79 -11.28 0.89
N ARG A 33 -14.38 -11.71 2.02
CA ARG A 33 -14.57 -13.13 2.33
C ARG A 33 -15.45 -13.82 1.29
N ILE A 34 -16.57 -13.19 0.91
CA ILE A 34 -17.44 -13.70 -0.17
C ILE A 34 -16.65 -13.79 -1.49
N ILE A 35 -15.91 -12.75 -1.87
CA ILE A 35 -15.07 -12.78 -3.08
C ILE A 35 -14.08 -13.95 -3.02
N ASN A 36 -13.48 -14.20 -1.86
CA ASN A 36 -12.50 -15.27 -1.69
C ASN A 36 -13.12 -16.68 -1.78
N GLU A 37 -14.38 -16.86 -1.43
CA GLU A 37 -15.11 -18.13 -1.63
C GLU A 37 -15.24 -18.50 -3.12
N PHE A 38 -15.22 -17.51 -4.00
CA PHE A 38 -15.30 -17.68 -5.45
C PHE A 38 -13.95 -17.58 -6.17
N ASN A 39 -12.83 -17.70 -5.45
CA ASN A 39 -11.47 -17.56 -6.00
C ASN A 39 -11.14 -18.51 -7.16
N TYR A 40 -11.83 -19.68 -7.23
CA TYR A 40 -11.70 -20.64 -8.32
C TYR A 40 -12.35 -20.16 -9.65
N LYS A 41 -13.25 -19.17 -9.60
CA LYS A 41 -13.93 -18.57 -10.77
C LYS A 41 -13.42 -17.19 -11.13
N ILE A 42 -12.73 -16.53 -10.21
CA ILE A 42 -12.33 -15.14 -10.30
C ILE A 42 -10.81 -15.07 -10.39
N LYS A 43 -10.28 -14.31 -11.33
CA LYS A 43 -8.86 -13.94 -11.28
C LYS A 43 -8.57 -13.23 -9.96
N MET A 44 -7.36 -13.37 -9.45
CA MET A 44 -6.92 -12.75 -8.20
C MET A 44 -7.52 -11.36 -8.03
N PRO A 45 -8.32 -11.11 -6.97
CA PRO A 45 -8.97 -9.82 -6.77
C PRO A 45 -7.93 -8.73 -6.50
N GLN A 46 -8.27 -7.49 -6.87
CA GLN A 46 -7.41 -6.33 -6.68
C GLN A 46 -8.06 -5.35 -5.71
N TYR A 47 -7.29 -4.90 -4.72
CA TYR A 47 -7.72 -3.90 -3.73
C TYR A 47 -6.86 -2.65 -3.85
N ASP A 48 -7.51 -1.48 -3.84
CA ASP A 48 -6.83 -0.20 -3.98
C ASP A 48 -6.75 0.51 -2.63
N ILE A 49 -5.56 0.99 -2.30
CA ILE A 49 -5.26 1.78 -1.10
C ILE A 49 -4.63 3.10 -1.53
N ILE A 50 -5.02 4.18 -0.87
CA ILE A 50 -4.44 5.51 -1.03
C ILE A 50 -3.49 5.76 0.14
N LEU A 51 -2.27 6.12 -0.17
CA LEU A 51 -1.20 6.49 0.75
C LEU A 51 -0.89 7.99 0.63
N ASP A 52 0.01 8.48 1.48
CA ASP A 52 0.53 9.85 1.44
C ASP A 52 -0.57 10.92 1.55
N ASN A 53 -1.63 10.61 2.28
CA ASN A 53 -2.67 11.56 2.56
C ASN A 53 -2.18 12.55 3.64
N PRO A 54 -2.08 13.86 3.34
CA PRO A 54 -1.49 14.83 4.25
C PRO A 54 -2.29 15.06 5.54
N TRP A 55 -3.53 14.60 5.59
CA TRP A 55 -4.37 14.68 6.80
C TRP A 55 -4.36 13.40 7.62
N GLU A 56 -3.84 12.29 7.09
CA GLU A 56 -3.69 11.04 7.85
C GLU A 56 -2.45 11.10 8.75
N THR A 57 -2.57 10.48 9.92
CA THR A 57 -1.47 10.27 10.86
C THR A 57 -0.85 8.89 10.70
N ASP A 58 0.24 8.63 11.40
CA ASP A 58 0.83 7.30 11.48
C ASP A 58 -0.16 6.27 12.02
N GLU A 59 -1.01 6.66 12.99
CA GLU A 59 -2.04 5.80 13.59
C GLU A 59 -3.09 5.39 12.55
N ASP A 60 -3.49 6.27 11.64
CA ASP A 60 -4.41 5.93 10.54
C ASP A 60 -3.79 4.91 9.58
N SER A 61 -2.50 5.09 9.26
CA SER A 61 -1.75 4.15 8.44
C SER A 61 -1.62 2.79 9.13
N ILE A 62 -1.37 2.77 10.45
CA ILE A 62 -1.29 1.55 11.25
C ILE A 62 -2.67 0.85 11.29
N GLU A 63 -3.76 1.59 11.51
CA GLU A 63 -5.13 1.03 11.49
C GLU A 63 -5.41 0.37 10.14
N THR A 64 -4.98 1.00 9.05
CA THR A 64 -5.11 0.44 7.69
C THR A 64 -4.27 -0.83 7.51
N LEU A 65 -3.00 -0.84 7.95
CA LEU A 65 -2.12 -2.01 7.89
C LEU A 65 -2.68 -3.18 8.71
N MET A 66 -3.16 -2.89 9.92
CA MET A 66 -3.80 -3.89 10.79
C MET A 66 -5.04 -4.49 10.12
N PHE A 67 -5.92 -3.65 9.57
CA PHE A 67 -7.09 -4.10 8.82
C PHE A 67 -6.70 -4.99 7.64
N LEU A 68 -5.76 -4.56 6.79
CA LEU A 68 -5.30 -5.35 5.64
C LEU A 68 -4.70 -6.70 6.05
N SER A 69 -4.05 -6.79 7.22
CA SER A 69 -3.48 -8.04 7.73
C SER A 69 -4.55 -9.07 8.15
N THR A 70 -5.82 -8.65 8.33
CA THR A 70 -6.94 -9.58 8.62
C THR A 70 -7.50 -10.22 7.36
N LEU A 71 -7.26 -9.64 6.19
CA LEU A 71 -7.88 -10.09 4.94
C LEU A 71 -7.33 -11.43 4.47
N PRO A 72 -8.18 -12.30 3.88
CA PRO A 72 -7.74 -13.56 3.30
C PRO A 72 -6.92 -13.31 2.02
N THR A 73 -5.83 -14.05 1.87
CA THR A 73 -4.98 -14.08 0.67
C THR A 73 -5.42 -15.23 -0.26
N PRO A 74 -5.06 -15.24 -1.58
CA PRO A 74 -4.26 -14.22 -2.27
C PRO A 74 -5.08 -13.04 -2.78
N TYR A 75 -4.45 -11.86 -2.84
CA TYR A 75 -5.00 -10.68 -3.51
C TYR A 75 -3.88 -9.78 -4.05
N LYS A 76 -4.20 -8.96 -5.06
CA LYS A 76 -3.32 -7.93 -5.56
C LYS A 76 -3.62 -6.62 -4.85
N LEU A 77 -2.61 -5.99 -4.23
CA LEU A 77 -2.74 -4.69 -3.60
C LEU A 77 -2.18 -3.62 -4.52
N SER A 78 -2.99 -2.63 -4.87
CA SER A 78 -2.56 -1.44 -5.61
C SER A 78 -2.43 -0.28 -4.65
N LEU A 79 -1.26 0.31 -4.59
CA LEU A 79 -0.92 1.43 -3.72
C LEU A 79 -0.81 2.69 -4.56
N PHE A 80 -1.50 3.75 -4.15
CA PHE A 80 -1.52 5.02 -4.83
C PHE A 80 -1.20 6.14 -3.85
N SER A 81 -0.36 7.08 -4.24
CA SER A 81 -0.20 8.33 -3.51
C SER A 81 -1.39 9.24 -3.80
N LEU A 82 -1.96 9.86 -2.75
CA LEU A 82 -3.08 10.77 -2.90
C LEU A 82 -2.74 11.87 -3.90
N SER A 83 -3.57 12.02 -4.92
CA SER A 83 -3.49 13.09 -5.90
C SER A 83 -4.78 13.90 -5.88
N PHE A 84 -4.64 15.19 -6.04
CA PHE A 84 -5.75 16.12 -6.05
C PHE A 84 -6.23 16.38 -7.46
N TYR A 85 -7.54 16.48 -7.63
CA TYR A 85 -8.16 16.75 -8.92
C TYR A 85 -8.96 18.05 -8.81
N PRO A 86 -8.70 19.06 -9.65
CA PRO A 86 -9.48 20.31 -9.67
C PRO A 86 -10.98 20.04 -9.75
N GLY A 87 -11.77 20.82 -9.01
CA GLY A 87 -13.22 20.64 -8.94
C GLY A 87 -13.72 19.64 -7.88
N THR A 88 -12.81 18.94 -7.17
CA THR A 88 -13.21 18.05 -6.06
C THR A 88 -13.15 18.77 -4.71
N GLU A 89 -13.95 18.29 -3.74
CA GLU A 89 -13.94 18.80 -2.36
C GLU A 89 -12.55 18.69 -1.71
N LEU A 90 -11.83 17.56 -1.97
CA LEU A 90 -10.48 17.36 -1.46
C LEU A 90 -9.48 18.37 -2.04
N TYR A 91 -9.60 18.72 -3.32
CA TYR A 91 -8.77 19.76 -3.92
C TYR A 91 -9.03 21.12 -3.26
N THR A 92 -10.31 21.50 -3.11
CA THR A 92 -10.70 22.76 -2.46
C THR A 92 -10.19 22.81 -1.02
N LYS A 93 -10.33 21.72 -0.28
CA LYS A 93 -9.79 21.59 1.07
C LYS A 93 -8.26 21.73 1.08
N ALA A 94 -7.55 21.09 0.18
CA ALA A 94 -6.09 21.14 0.10
C ALA A 94 -5.57 22.55 -0.20
N LYS A 95 -6.27 23.29 -1.06
CA LYS A 95 -5.98 24.73 -1.29
C LYS A 95 -6.17 25.55 -0.02
N LYS A 96 -7.31 25.38 0.65
CA LYS A 96 -7.63 26.10 1.89
C LYS A 96 -6.62 25.81 2.99
N ASP A 97 -6.15 24.58 3.12
CA ASP A 97 -5.22 24.13 4.16
C ASP A 97 -3.74 24.40 3.77
N GLY A 98 -3.48 25.05 2.63
CA GLY A 98 -2.12 25.39 2.18
C GLY A 98 -1.27 24.18 1.73
N ILE A 99 -1.89 23.04 1.47
CA ILE A 99 -1.22 21.83 0.98
C ILE A 99 -0.88 21.95 -0.50
N ILE A 100 -1.76 22.56 -1.28
CA ILE A 100 -1.53 22.91 -2.68
C ILE A 100 -1.15 24.39 -2.73
N ILE A 101 0.12 24.65 -3.05
CA ILE A 101 0.66 26.00 -3.24
C ILE A 101 0.75 26.30 -4.73
N ASP A 102 1.30 25.37 -5.51
CA ASP A 102 1.48 25.46 -6.95
C ASP A 102 0.76 24.29 -7.65
N ASP A 103 -0.31 24.61 -8.39
CA ASP A 103 -1.08 23.60 -9.09
C ASP A 103 -0.26 22.79 -10.10
N LEU A 104 0.69 23.45 -10.78
CA LEU A 104 1.51 22.76 -11.77
C LEU A 104 2.37 21.68 -11.10
N LYS A 105 2.96 22.01 -9.96
CA LYS A 105 3.85 21.11 -9.20
C LYS A 105 3.08 20.07 -8.38
N ASP A 106 2.11 20.54 -7.60
CA ASP A 106 1.47 19.75 -6.53
C ASP A 106 0.31 18.91 -7.06
N VAL A 107 -0.23 19.25 -8.24
CA VAL A 107 -1.36 18.56 -8.86
C VAL A 107 -0.95 17.91 -10.18
N TYR A 108 -0.59 18.71 -11.20
CA TYR A 108 -0.40 18.20 -12.56
C TYR A 108 0.88 17.40 -12.77
N ARG A 109 1.97 17.70 -12.03
CA ARG A 109 3.24 16.95 -12.10
C ARG A 109 3.34 15.82 -11.08
N LYS A 110 2.42 15.76 -10.11
CA LYS A 110 2.42 14.71 -9.09
C LYS A 110 2.04 13.37 -9.71
N ARG A 111 2.90 12.37 -9.56
CA ARG A 111 2.65 11.01 -10.04
C ARG A 111 1.95 10.21 -8.93
N PHE A 112 0.71 9.81 -9.15
CA PHE A 112 -0.08 9.04 -8.20
C PHE A 112 0.45 7.61 -7.94
N HIS A 113 1.37 7.13 -8.76
CA HIS A 113 2.03 5.84 -8.55
C HIS A 113 3.31 5.93 -7.70
N THR A 114 3.79 7.13 -7.40
CA THR A 114 5.01 7.33 -6.61
C THR A 114 4.63 7.65 -5.18
N CYS A 115 4.81 6.67 -4.29
CA CYS A 115 4.56 6.83 -2.86
C CYS A 115 5.83 7.30 -2.14
N ASN A 116 5.65 8.03 -1.04
CA ASN A 116 6.76 8.49 -0.20
C ASN A 116 7.52 7.30 0.40
N SER A 117 8.85 7.42 0.49
CA SER A 117 9.71 6.40 1.11
C SER A 117 9.70 6.56 2.63
N THR A 118 8.60 6.12 3.27
CA THR A 118 8.47 6.08 4.73
C THR A 118 8.52 4.65 5.24
N TYR A 119 8.77 4.49 6.55
CA TYR A 119 8.73 3.17 7.18
C TYR A 119 7.37 2.49 7.01
N LEU A 120 6.27 3.21 7.27
CA LEU A 120 4.92 2.65 7.15
C LEU A 120 4.57 2.30 5.70
N ASN A 121 4.96 3.13 4.73
CA ASN A 121 4.76 2.82 3.32
C ASN A 121 5.53 1.54 2.91
N SER A 122 6.73 1.31 3.44
CA SER A 122 7.45 0.06 3.17
C SER A 122 6.74 -1.18 3.71
N LEU A 123 5.99 -1.06 4.82
CA LEU A 123 5.13 -2.15 5.31
C LEU A 123 3.93 -2.43 4.40
N PHE A 124 3.35 -1.40 3.76
CA PHE A 124 2.33 -1.62 2.71
C PHE A 124 2.90 -2.36 1.50
N PHE A 125 4.11 -2.01 1.06
CA PHE A 125 4.79 -2.74 -0.02
C PHE A 125 5.11 -4.18 0.38
N LEU A 126 5.55 -4.41 1.62
CA LEU A 126 5.77 -5.74 2.16
C LEU A 126 4.47 -6.57 2.13
N LEU A 127 3.38 -6.00 2.66
CA LEU A 127 2.07 -6.66 2.70
C LEU A 127 1.56 -6.97 1.29
N LYS A 128 1.71 -6.03 0.34
CA LYS A 128 1.39 -6.22 -1.08
C LYS A 128 2.11 -7.43 -1.65
N TYR A 129 3.41 -7.56 -1.40
CA TYR A 129 4.21 -8.66 -1.90
C TYR A 129 3.76 -10.00 -1.33
N TYR A 130 3.62 -10.08 0.00
CA TYR A 130 3.22 -11.32 0.66
C TYR A 130 1.79 -11.76 0.30
N ALA A 131 0.86 -10.83 0.18
CA ALA A 131 -0.51 -11.14 -0.26
C ALA A 131 -0.55 -11.70 -1.68
N LEU A 132 0.29 -11.18 -2.59
CA LEU A 132 0.39 -11.63 -3.98
C LEU A 132 0.83 -13.10 -4.07
N ILE A 133 1.78 -13.53 -3.23
CA ILE A 133 2.30 -14.90 -3.18
C ILE A 133 1.51 -15.82 -2.23
N ASN A 134 0.31 -15.43 -1.85
CA ASN A 134 -0.58 -16.18 -0.97
C ASN A 134 -0.02 -16.41 0.44
N VAL A 135 0.77 -15.48 0.96
CA VAL A 135 1.28 -15.54 2.33
C VAL A 135 0.67 -14.42 3.16
N ARG A 136 0.08 -14.79 4.27
CA ARG A 136 -0.56 -13.85 5.18
C ARG A 136 0.41 -13.38 6.26
N ILE A 137 0.64 -12.07 6.36
CA ILE A 137 1.28 -11.48 7.53
C ILE A 137 0.22 -11.39 8.63
N SER A 138 0.43 -12.12 9.72
CA SER A 138 -0.56 -12.13 10.80
C SER A 138 -0.68 -10.76 11.49
N PRO A 139 -1.86 -10.40 12.05
CA PRO A 139 -2.03 -9.17 12.81
C PRO A 139 -1.01 -9.02 13.97
N LYS A 140 -0.61 -10.12 14.60
CA LYS A 140 0.42 -10.09 15.66
C LYS A 140 1.78 -9.63 15.13
N ILE A 141 2.19 -10.13 13.96
CA ILE A 141 3.45 -9.72 13.31
C ILE A 141 3.32 -8.25 12.87
N MET A 142 2.19 -7.87 12.26
CA MET A 142 1.97 -6.49 11.84
C MET A 142 2.01 -5.52 13.03
N PHE A 143 1.41 -5.88 14.16
CA PHE A 143 1.47 -5.10 15.40
C PHE A 143 2.92 -4.89 15.88
N LEU A 144 3.76 -5.95 15.86
CA LEU A 144 5.17 -5.83 16.22
C LEU A 144 5.92 -4.90 15.26
N LEU A 145 5.69 -5.03 13.94
CA LEU A 145 6.34 -4.21 12.93
C LEU A 145 5.91 -2.73 13.01
N THR A 146 4.68 -2.44 13.43
CA THR A 146 4.17 -1.06 13.57
C THR A 146 4.51 -0.41 14.90
N ASN A 147 5.19 -1.11 15.81
CA ASN A 147 5.59 -0.57 17.11
C ASN A 147 6.48 0.67 16.93
N GLN A 148 6.33 1.64 17.85
CA GLN A 148 7.07 2.91 17.83
C GLN A 148 8.59 2.71 17.77
N ARG A 149 9.15 1.74 18.50
CA ARG A 149 10.59 1.45 18.47
C ARG A 149 11.07 1.03 17.08
N MET A 150 10.28 0.19 16.39
CA MET A 150 10.60 -0.23 15.02
C MET A 150 10.56 0.93 14.03
N ARG A 151 9.60 1.83 14.17
CA ARG A 151 9.48 3.04 13.33
C ARG A 151 10.67 3.99 13.48
N GLN A 152 11.23 4.10 14.69
CA GLN A 152 12.38 4.95 15.00
C GLN A 152 13.71 4.43 14.46
N LEU A 153 13.83 3.13 14.20
CA LEU A 153 15.08 2.52 13.75
C LEU A 153 15.50 2.94 12.34
N ASN A 154 14.65 3.59 11.58
CA ASN A 154 14.87 4.06 10.19
C ASN A 154 15.50 2.99 9.26
N ILE A 155 15.26 1.72 9.55
CA ILE A 155 15.79 0.55 8.83
C ILE A 155 14.79 -0.02 7.82
N HIS A 156 13.83 0.79 7.39
CA HIS A 156 12.70 0.33 6.59
C HIS A 156 13.10 -0.35 5.28
N LEU A 157 14.13 0.11 4.61
CA LEU A 157 14.62 -0.54 3.40
C LEU A 157 15.28 -1.88 3.71
N LEU A 158 16.15 -1.93 4.74
CA LEU A 158 16.78 -3.16 5.17
C LEU A 158 15.75 -4.19 5.62
N LEU A 159 14.76 -3.76 6.43
CA LEU A 159 13.68 -4.63 6.90
C LEU A 159 12.85 -5.16 5.73
N TYR A 160 12.50 -4.31 4.78
CA TYR A 160 11.79 -4.71 3.56
C TYR A 160 12.57 -5.80 2.82
N TYR A 161 13.87 -5.63 2.60
CA TYR A 161 14.71 -6.62 1.91
C TYR A 161 14.85 -7.91 2.69
N ILE A 162 15.17 -7.87 3.99
CA ILE A 162 15.31 -9.06 4.82
C ILE A 162 14.01 -9.88 4.83
N LEU A 163 12.86 -9.22 5.05
CA LEU A 163 11.58 -9.91 5.12
C LEU A 163 11.12 -10.42 3.76
N SER A 164 11.39 -9.69 2.68
CA SER A 164 11.05 -10.12 1.32
C SER A 164 11.95 -11.25 0.81
N THR A 165 13.19 -11.37 1.30
CA THR A 165 14.14 -12.44 0.94
C THR A 165 14.04 -13.69 1.82
N SER A 166 13.25 -13.65 2.91
CA SER A 166 13.05 -14.82 3.75
C SER A 166 12.36 -15.96 2.99
N LYS A 167 12.36 -17.18 3.52
CA LYS A 167 12.00 -18.49 2.91
C LYS A 167 10.75 -18.52 1.99
N VAL A 168 9.99 -17.46 1.94
CA VAL A 168 8.80 -17.31 1.11
C VAL A 168 9.14 -16.98 -0.36
N LEU A 169 10.38 -16.63 -0.64
CA LEU A 169 10.89 -16.29 -1.97
C LEU A 169 11.35 -17.49 -2.82
N LEU A 170 11.13 -18.69 -2.35
CA LEU A 170 11.53 -19.91 -3.06
C LEU A 170 11.02 -20.06 -4.51
N PRO A 171 9.92 -19.43 -4.96
CA PRO A 171 9.54 -19.50 -6.36
C PRO A 171 10.14 -18.40 -7.25
N LEU A 172 10.74 -17.36 -6.66
CA LEU A 172 11.35 -16.30 -7.49
C LEU A 172 12.69 -16.76 -8.02
N THR A 173 12.81 -16.82 -9.33
CA THR A 173 14.05 -17.17 -10.02
C THR A 173 15.18 -16.25 -9.56
N ARG A 174 16.42 -16.79 -9.49
CA ARG A 174 17.65 -16.09 -9.12
C ARG A 174 17.83 -14.74 -9.86
N LYS A 175 17.28 -14.60 -11.07
CA LYS A 175 17.25 -13.35 -11.86
C LYS A 175 16.38 -12.26 -11.22
N HIS A 176 15.18 -12.58 -10.70
CA HIS A 176 14.29 -11.61 -10.03
C HIS A 176 14.88 -11.12 -8.72
N PHE A 177 15.53 -12.00 -7.95
CA PHE A 177 16.22 -11.65 -6.71
C PHE A 177 17.38 -10.68 -6.96
N HIS A 178 18.24 -10.97 -7.94
CA HIS A 178 19.35 -10.10 -8.30
C HIS A 178 18.87 -8.73 -8.80
N TYR A 179 17.81 -8.70 -9.60
CA TYR A 179 17.17 -7.47 -10.08
C TYR A 179 16.64 -6.60 -8.93
N LEU A 180 15.93 -7.20 -7.95
CA LEU A 180 15.38 -6.49 -6.78
C LEU A 180 16.49 -5.90 -5.89
N ILE A 181 17.59 -6.64 -5.68
CA ILE A 181 18.75 -6.14 -4.93
C ILE A 181 19.40 -4.95 -5.64
N LEU A 182 19.73 -5.09 -6.92
CA LEU A 182 20.37 -4.02 -7.70
C LEU A 182 19.49 -2.77 -7.75
N LYS A 183 18.18 -2.95 -7.89
CA LYS A 183 17.23 -1.86 -7.90
C LYS A 183 17.13 -1.17 -6.55
N GLY A 184 17.07 -1.93 -5.45
CA GLY A 184 17.08 -1.38 -4.12
C GLY A 184 18.31 -0.58 -3.78
N LEU A 185 19.50 -1.08 -4.16
CA LEU A 185 20.76 -0.34 -4.00
C LEU A 185 20.75 0.97 -4.81
N LYS A 186 20.15 0.98 -6.00
CA LYS A 186 19.97 2.19 -6.82
C LYS A 186 19.07 3.23 -6.16
N TYR A 187 18.00 2.80 -5.46
CA TYR A 187 17.09 3.69 -4.73
C TYR A 187 17.76 4.25 -3.45
N ILE A 188 18.45 3.43 -2.69
CA ILE A 188 19.25 3.87 -1.54
C ILE A 188 20.23 4.98 -1.96
N LYS A 189 20.89 4.81 -3.12
CA LYS A 189 21.89 5.77 -3.62
C LYS A 189 21.26 7.07 -4.15
N LYS A 190 19.98 7.07 -4.57
CA LYS A 190 19.31 8.24 -5.17
C LYS A 190 18.34 8.98 -4.24
N GLY A 191 17.98 8.42 -3.07
CA GLY A 191 16.99 9.01 -2.16
C GLY A 191 15.59 9.19 -2.78
N ILE A 192 15.25 8.39 -3.81
CA ILE A 192 14.01 8.53 -4.59
C ILE A 192 12.98 7.51 -4.06
N GLY A 193 11.72 7.93 -3.92
CA GLY A 193 10.60 7.06 -3.56
C GLY A 193 10.42 5.87 -4.53
N LEU A 194 9.91 4.76 -4.03
CA LEU A 194 9.67 3.55 -4.84
C LEU A 194 8.59 3.80 -5.90
N GLU A 195 8.94 3.74 -7.19
CA GLU A 195 7.98 3.84 -8.29
C GLU A 195 7.26 2.53 -8.54
N TYR A 196 5.92 2.60 -8.69
CA TYR A 196 5.08 1.43 -8.91
C TYR A 196 5.32 0.73 -10.25
N THR A 197 5.72 1.50 -11.27
CA THR A 197 5.94 1.02 -12.65
C THR A 197 7.15 0.09 -12.79
N ASP A 198 7.93 -0.01 -11.74
CA ASP A 198 9.23 -0.65 -11.76
C ASP A 198 9.23 -2.10 -11.31
N LEU A 199 8.10 -2.69 -10.96
CA LEU A 199 8.01 -4.12 -10.67
C LEU A 199 7.75 -4.88 -11.97
N PRO A 200 8.49 -5.96 -12.27
CA PRO A 200 8.21 -6.77 -13.45
C PRO A 200 6.80 -7.35 -13.34
N PRO A 201 6.09 -7.50 -14.47
CA PRO A 201 4.81 -8.17 -14.48
C PRO A 201 4.97 -9.59 -13.93
N PRO A 202 4.02 -10.10 -13.16
CA PRO A 202 4.03 -11.51 -12.78
C PRO A 202 3.88 -12.35 -14.05
N ASN A 203 4.79 -13.29 -14.27
CA ASN A 203 4.65 -14.33 -15.29
C ASN A 203 3.46 -15.22 -14.97
#